data_ae4cadd4b2f410c2a2fc8d3490141cbe
#
_entry.id   ae4cadd4b2f410c2a2fc8d3490141cbe
#
_cell.length_a   1.000
_cell.length_b   1.000
_cell.length_c   1.000
_cell.angle_alpha   90.00
_cell.angle_beta   90.00
_cell.angle_gamma   90.00
#
_symmetry.space_group_name_H-M   'P 1'
#
loop_
_entity.id
_entity.type
_entity.pdbx_description
1 polymer ?
#
loop_
_entity_poly.entity_id
_entity_poly.type
_entity_poly.pdbx_seq_one_letter_code
_entity_poly.pdbx_strand_id
1 'polypeptide(L)'
;EGWQAYMVGGAVRDLFLGVNHIDVDICTNAKPDDIRAMAIRRGWKTSDVGARFGSVLVVIAGIPYDVTTFRREEYGEDSHRPKKVEWGDSLLEDLSRRDFTINTLCLDVNGDLYDPFGGLSDLRLGRIRAVGEATVRFAEDGLRMFRAARFMAQLGFSFDTDIFPAIVANRERVRGLSVERVRNELEKTLLARHAAKGIHVLRMTGLLAETCRAKDEGVAQNVPILPELMHLYQLPQNPKHHRLNAWRHVLDTVERIEPQLALRWAALLHDVAKGLPGVRGVNAQGEWTDHRHDVVGTELAENILSRLRVDPQVAKRAVWLVRNHMHAPDLSRKSVVRWLRKRAVAFRDVEELRQAVMQLFALYWADATATRTKPNDSLEQL
;
A
#
# COMPACT_ATOMS: atom_id res chain seq x y z
N GLU A 1 -25.72 13.52 -25.76
CA GLU A 1 -26.99 12.79 -25.54
C GLU A 1 -27.75 13.30 -24.28
N GLY A 2 -27.38 14.47 -23.73
CA GLY A 2 -28.09 15.14 -22.63
C GLY A 2 -27.70 14.75 -21.21
N TRP A 3 -26.76 13.82 -21.04
CA TRP A 3 -26.22 13.47 -19.74
C TRP A 3 -25.04 14.36 -19.33
N GLN A 4 -24.89 14.54 -18.03
CA GLN A 4 -23.70 15.15 -17.45
C GLN A 4 -22.57 14.12 -17.42
N ALA A 5 -21.33 14.55 -17.66
CA ALA A 5 -20.15 13.71 -17.54
C ALA A 5 -18.95 14.54 -17.11
N TYR A 6 -18.21 14.03 -16.14
CA TYR A 6 -17.04 14.70 -15.56
C TYR A 6 -15.89 13.71 -15.42
N MET A 7 -14.70 14.13 -15.81
CA MET A 7 -13.47 13.44 -15.38
C MET A 7 -13.26 13.71 -13.90
N VAL A 8 -12.90 12.70 -13.10
CA VAL A 8 -12.89 12.82 -11.64
C VAL A 8 -11.77 11.99 -11.00
N GLY A 9 -11.46 12.31 -9.75
CA GLY A 9 -10.62 11.46 -8.91
C GLY A 9 -9.12 11.58 -9.20
N GLY A 10 -8.46 10.43 -9.25
CA GLY A 10 -7.01 10.35 -9.42
C GLY A 10 -6.50 11.04 -10.68
N ALA A 11 -7.20 10.90 -11.79
CA ALA A 11 -6.83 11.50 -13.06
C ALA A 11 -6.79 13.04 -12.99
N VAL A 12 -7.79 13.66 -12.39
CA VAL A 12 -7.82 15.13 -12.23
C VAL A 12 -6.76 15.61 -11.26
N ARG A 13 -6.62 14.94 -10.11
CA ARG A 13 -5.57 15.24 -9.14
C ARG A 13 -4.18 15.20 -9.79
N ASP A 14 -3.87 14.13 -10.51
CA ASP A 14 -2.55 13.89 -11.08
C ASP A 14 -2.26 14.87 -12.23
N LEU A 15 -3.30 15.30 -12.97
CA LEU A 15 -3.19 16.38 -13.96
C LEU A 15 -2.71 17.68 -13.29
N PHE A 16 -3.28 18.09 -12.16
CA PHE A 16 -2.85 19.28 -11.42
C PHE A 16 -1.46 19.14 -10.77
N LEU A 17 -1.00 17.89 -10.53
CA LEU A 17 0.36 17.61 -10.06
C LEU A 17 1.38 17.50 -11.18
N GLY A 18 0.97 17.57 -12.45
CA GLY A 18 1.85 17.38 -13.62
C GLY A 18 2.36 15.94 -13.76
N VAL A 19 1.61 14.97 -13.22
CA VAL A 19 1.94 13.54 -13.29
C VAL A 19 1.07 12.89 -14.36
N ASN A 20 1.70 12.09 -15.23
CA ASN A 20 0.94 11.32 -16.23
C ASN A 20 0.10 10.25 -15.52
N HIS A 21 -1.20 10.27 -15.79
CA HIS A 21 -2.15 9.29 -15.29
C HIS A 21 -2.71 8.49 -16.47
N ILE A 22 -2.82 7.16 -16.30
CA ILE A 22 -3.27 6.27 -17.38
C ILE A 22 -4.75 5.92 -17.21
N ASP A 23 -5.22 5.83 -15.96
CA ASP A 23 -6.59 5.42 -15.65
C ASP A 23 -7.50 6.65 -15.55
N VAL A 24 -8.44 6.80 -16.47
CA VAL A 24 -9.38 7.92 -16.47
C VAL A 24 -10.73 7.47 -15.93
N ASP A 25 -11.07 7.99 -14.75
CA ASP A 25 -12.39 7.82 -14.14
C ASP A 25 -13.34 8.91 -14.63
N ILE A 26 -14.51 8.51 -15.10
CA ILE A 26 -15.61 9.41 -15.50
C ILE A 26 -16.80 9.16 -14.57
N CYS A 27 -17.40 10.20 -14.04
CA CYS A 27 -18.68 10.11 -13.35
C CYS A 27 -19.77 10.80 -14.15
N THR A 28 -21.01 10.25 -14.13
CA THR A 28 -22.14 10.69 -14.97
C THR A 28 -23.47 10.42 -14.27
N ASN A 29 -24.52 11.16 -14.68
CA ASN A 29 -25.90 10.83 -14.30
C ASN A 29 -26.54 9.77 -15.21
N ALA A 30 -25.86 9.33 -16.29
CA ALA A 30 -26.33 8.19 -17.10
C ALA A 30 -26.30 6.90 -16.27
N LYS A 31 -27.34 6.08 -16.38
CA LYS A 31 -27.41 4.77 -15.71
C LYS A 31 -26.55 3.74 -16.47
N PRO A 32 -26.12 2.64 -15.81
CA PRO A 32 -25.25 1.63 -16.44
C PRO A 32 -25.80 1.09 -17.77
N ASP A 33 -27.13 0.92 -17.89
CA ASP A 33 -27.77 0.46 -19.12
C ASP A 33 -27.70 1.51 -20.24
N ASP A 34 -27.85 2.79 -19.91
CA ASP A 34 -27.72 3.90 -20.85
C ASP A 34 -26.30 4.02 -21.38
N ILE A 35 -25.29 3.86 -20.47
CA ILE A 35 -23.87 3.86 -20.82
C ILE A 35 -23.57 2.73 -21.82
N ARG A 36 -24.06 1.50 -21.55
CA ARG A 36 -23.90 0.36 -22.46
C ARG A 36 -24.56 0.60 -23.81
N ALA A 37 -25.82 1.05 -23.79
CA ALA A 37 -26.56 1.32 -25.02
C ALA A 37 -25.86 2.38 -25.87
N MET A 38 -25.33 3.43 -25.26
CA MET A 38 -24.53 4.44 -25.94
C MET A 38 -23.24 3.86 -26.52
N ALA A 39 -22.50 3.08 -25.74
CA ALA A 39 -21.24 2.47 -26.17
C ALA A 39 -21.46 1.54 -27.39
N ILE A 40 -22.51 0.73 -27.35
CA ILE A 40 -22.91 -0.17 -28.46
C ILE A 40 -23.21 0.65 -29.72
N ARG A 41 -24.01 1.74 -29.61
CA ARG A 41 -24.32 2.62 -30.76
C ARG A 41 -23.07 3.25 -31.38
N ARG A 42 -22.03 3.49 -30.56
CA ARG A 42 -20.74 4.07 -30.98
C ARG A 42 -19.71 3.02 -31.43
N GLY A 43 -20.05 1.72 -31.37
CA GLY A 43 -19.12 0.63 -31.69
C GLY A 43 -17.99 0.45 -30.68
N TRP A 44 -18.17 0.92 -29.43
CA TRP A 44 -17.20 0.78 -28.36
C TRP A 44 -17.42 -0.53 -27.59
N LYS A 45 -16.32 -1.12 -27.10
CA LYS A 45 -16.40 -2.33 -26.26
C LYS A 45 -16.69 -1.95 -24.81
N THR A 46 -17.49 -2.78 -24.15
CA THR A 46 -17.82 -2.61 -22.72
C THR A 46 -17.54 -3.88 -21.93
N SER A 47 -17.30 -3.74 -20.61
CA SER A 47 -17.22 -4.83 -19.65
C SER A 47 -18.02 -4.49 -18.41
N ASP A 48 -18.75 -5.47 -17.88
CA ASP A 48 -19.69 -5.33 -16.77
C ASP A 48 -19.09 -5.64 -15.40
N VAL A 49 -17.77 -5.73 -15.27
CA VAL A 49 -17.08 -6.13 -14.03
C VAL A 49 -17.47 -5.29 -12.81
N GLY A 50 -17.90 -4.04 -13.01
CA GLY A 50 -18.36 -3.13 -11.94
C GLY A 50 -19.86 -2.78 -11.95
N ALA A 51 -20.67 -3.35 -12.85
CA ALA A 51 -22.03 -2.89 -13.12
C ALA A 51 -22.98 -2.91 -11.88
N ARG A 52 -22.78 -3.86 -10.96
CA ARG A 52 -23.53 -3.92 -9.69
C ARG A 52 -23.30 -2.71 -8.79
N PHE A 53 -22.17 -2.01 -8.99
CA PHE A 53 -21.79 -0.82 -8.25
C PHE A 53 -21.89 0.45 -9.08
N GLY A 54 -22.51 0.39 -10.27
CA GLY A 54 -22.72 1.52 -11.16
C GLY A 54 -21.55 1.84 -12.08
N SER A 55 -20.53 0.99 -12.14
CA SER A 55 -19.35 1.21 -12.97
C SER A 55 -19.39 0.34 -14.21
N VAL A 56 -19.20 0.93 -15.39
CA VAL A 56 -19.07 0.25 -16.67
C VAL A 56 -17.74 0.62 -17.29
N LEU A 57 -16.91 -0.39 -17.55
CA LEU A 57 -15.66 -0.17 -18.28
C LEU A 57 -15.98 -0.01 -19.77
N VAL A 58 -15.61 1.13 -20.34
CA VAL A 58 -15.77 1.45 -21.78
C VAL A 58 -14.40 1.57 -22.41
N VAL A 59 -14.17 0.83 -23.51
CA VAL A 59 -12.89 0.90 -24.24
C VAL A 59 -13.06 1.71 -25.52
N ILE A 60 -12.39 2.87 -25.60
CA ILE A 60 -12.42 3.78 -26.74
C ILE A 60 -11.01 3.85 -27.36
N ALA A 61 -10.86 3.50 -28.62
CA ALA A 61 -9.57 3.48 -29.32
C ALA A 61 -8.47 2.69 -28.58
N GLY A 62 -8.85 1.61 -27.88
CA GLY A 62 -7.94 0.77 -27.09
C GLY A 62 -7.66 1.28 -25.68
N ILE A 63 -8.15 2.46 -25.30
CA ILE A 63 -7.97 3.05 -23.98
C ILE A 63 -9.20 2.71 -23.10
N PRO A 64 -9.01 2.10 -21.91
CA PRO A 64 -10.10 1.84 -20.99
C PRO A 64 -10.49 3.11 -20.21
N TYR A 65 -11.79 3.32 -20.03
CA TYR A 65 -12.39 4.37 -19.21
C TYR A 65 -13.34 3.72 -18.21
N ASP A 66 -13.19 4.01 -16.93
CA ASP A 66 -14.15 3.58 -15.92
C ASP A 66 -15.25 4.64 -15.79
N VAL A 67 -16.45 4.31 -16.29
CA VAL A 67 -17.58 5.22 -16.32
C VAL A 67 -18.55 4.83 -15.20
N THR A 68 -18.65 5.65 -14.16
CA THR A 68 -19.46 5.39 -12.97
C THR A 68 -20.67 6.31 -12.90
N THR A 69 -21.86 5.73 -12.73
CA THR A 69 -23.09 6.47 -12.48
C THR A 69 -23.03 7.16 -11.12
N PHE A 70 -23.50 8.42 -11.03
CA PHE A 70 -23.65 9.12 -9.75
C PHE A 70 -24.49 8.27 -8.79
N ARG A 71 -24.06 8.17 -7.55
CA ARG A 71 -24.73 7.32 -6.59
C ARG A 71 -24.67 7.87 -5.18
N ARG A 72 -25.69 7.53 -4.41
CA ARG A 72 -25.72 7.63 -2.96
C ARG A 72 -25.41 6.27 -2.36
N GLU A 73 -24.69 6.23 -1.27
CA GLU A 73 -24.35 5.02 -0.54
C GLU A 73 -24.88 5.15 0.88
N GLU A 74 -25.64 4.17 1.32
CA GLU A 74 -26.07 4.05 2.71
C GLU A 74 -25.29 2.90 3.35
N TYR A 75 -24.54 3.21 4.42
CA TYR A 75 -23.72 2.23 5.13
C TYR A 75 -24.47 1.68 6.34
N GLY A 76 -24.33 0.38 6.60
CA GLY A 76 -24.82 -0.30 7.77
C GLY A 76 -23.71 -0.53 8.80
N GLU A 77 -23.94 -1.49 9.71
CA GLU A 77 -22.93 -1.90 10.70
C GLU A 77 -21.71 -2.59 10.06
N ASP A 78 -21.88 -3.18 8.88
CA ASP A 78 -20.79 -3.76 8.08
C ASP A 78 -19.97 -2.64 7.40
N SER A 79 -18.77 -2.41 7.94
CA SER A 79 -17.89 -1.27 7.65
C SER A 79 -17.16 -1.32 6.30
N HIS A 80 -17.63 -2.06 5.29
CA HIS A 80 -16.87 -2.21 4.04
C HIS A 80 -17.74 -2.40 2.78
N ARG A 81 -19.06 -2.46 2.95
CA ARG A 81 -20.01 -2.51 1.83
C ARG A 81 -21.20 -1.62 2.14
N PRO A 82 -21.60 -0.76 1.22
CA PRO A 82 -22.85 -0.04 1.38
C PRO A 82 -24.00 -1.05 1.46
N LYS A 83 -24.89 -0.85 2.42
CA LYS A 83 -26.12 -1.63 2.59
C LYS A 83 -27.06 -1.41 1.41
N LYS A 84 -27.07 -0.19 0.87
CA LYS A 84 -27.88 0.23 -0.25
C LYS A 84 -27.07 1.16 -1.15
N VAL A 85 -27.18 0.95 -2.44
CA VAL A 85 -26.65 1.83 -3.48
C VAL A 85 -27.83 2.34 -4.27
N GLU A 86 -28.05 3.64 -4.30
CA GLU A 86 -29.08 4.28 -5.11
C GLU A 86 -28.41 5.16 -6.17
N TRP A 87 -28.91 5.07 -7.40
CA TRP A 87 -28.45 5.96 -8.47
C TRP A 87 -28.97 7.36 -8.20
N GLY A 88 -28.09 8.34 -8.27
CA GLY A 88 -28.39 9.75 -8.05
C GLY A 88 -28.21 10.57 -9.32
N ASP A 89 -28.75 11.78 -9.29
CA ASP A 89 -28.61 12.77 -10.37
C ASP A 89 -27.70 13.94 -9.95
N SER A 90 -27.19 13.92 -8.71
CA SER A 90 -26.39 14.99 -8.13
C SER A 90 -24.91 14.63 -8.09
N LEU A 91 -24.09 15.37 -8.85
CA LEU A 91 -22.61 15.30 -8.76
C LEU A 91 -22.13 15.57 -7.35
N LEU A 92 -22.67 16.60 -6.66
CA LEU A 92 -22.26 16.96 -5.30
C LEU A 92 -22.43 15.79 -4.32
N GLU A 93 -23.53 15.04 -4.44
CA GLU A 93 -23.78 13.87 -3.60
C GLU A 93 -22.78 12.74 -3.89
N ASP A 94 -22.46 12.48 -5.16
CA ASP A 94 -21.45 11.49 -5.52
C ASP A 94 -20.07 11.86 -4.98
N LEU A 95 -19.71 13.14 -5.04
CA LEU A 95 -18.44 13.63 -4.51
C LEU A 95 -18.40 13.59 -2.98
N SER A 96 -19.53 13.87 -2.31
CA SER A 96 -19.60 13.92 -0.85
C SER A 96 -19.34 12.58 -0.15
N ARG A 97 -19.55 11.45 -0.83
CA ARG A 97 -19.29 10.10 -0.30
C ARG A 97 -17.84 9.63 -0.50
N ARG A 98 -17.02 10.38 -1.25
CA ARG A 98 -15.62 10.00 -1.52
C ARG A 98 -14.76 10.10 -0.26
N ASP A 99 -13.55 9.56 -0.35
CA ASP A 99 -12.61 9.46 0.78
C ASP A 99 -11.98 10.81 1.15
N PHE A 100 -11.25 11.43 0.21
CA PHE A 100 -10.44 12.60 0.45
C PHE A 100 -10.75 13.72 -0.54
N THR A 101 -10.64 14.98 -0.09
CA THR A 101 -10.92 16.18 -0.87
C THR A 101 -10.11 16.25 -2.17
N ILE A 102 -8.85 15.82 -2.14
CA ILE A 102 -7.97 15.77 -3.33
C ILE A 102 -8.46 14.81 -4.42
N ASN A 103 -9.40 13.92 -4.11
CA ASN A 103 -10.02 12.97 -5.05
C ASN A 103 -11.45 13.38 -5.44
N THR A 104 -11.91 14.58 -5.04
CA THR A 104 -13.22 15.12 -5.42
C THR A 104 -13.15 16.17 -6.51
N LEU A 105 -11.96 16.47 -7.01
CA LEU A 105 -11.76 17.36 -8.14
C LEU A 105 -12.40 16.78 -9.39
N CYS A 106 -13.17 17.59 -10.10
CA CYS A 106 -13.81 17.21 -11.35
C CYS A 106 -13.54 18.23 -12.45
N LEU A 107 -13.40 17.73 -13.68
CA LEU A 107 -13.36 18.58 -14.87
C LEU A 107 -14.54 18.19 -15.77
N ASP A 108 -15.26 19.22 -16.26
CA ASP A 108 -16.30 19.02 -17.26
C ASP A 108 -15.71 18.87 -18.66
N VAL A 109 -16.58 18.75 -19.68
CA VAL A 109 -16.17 18.59 -21.10
C VAL A 109 -15.48 19.84 -21.67
N ASN A 110 -15.64 21.00 -21.05
CA ASN A 110 -15.00 22.27 -21.46
C ASN A 110 -13.66 22.47 -20.74
N GLY A 111 -13.33 21.62 -19.76
CA GLY A 111 -12.17 21.76 -18.90
C GLY A 111 -12.39 22.67 -17.68
N ASP A 112 -13.64 23.02 -17.39
CA ASP A 112 -13.97 23.82 -16.22
C ASP A 112 -13.89 22.96 -14.95
N LEU A 113 -13.18 23.49 -13.94
CA LEU A 113 -12.97 22.82 -12.66
C LEU A 113 -14.17 23.00 -11.73
N TYR A 114 -14.68 21.86 -11.22
CA TYR A 114 -15.63 21.83 -10.13
C TYR A 114 -14.97 21.26 -8.87
N ASP A 115 -14.82 22.09 -7.81
CA ASP A 115 -14.14 21.75 -6.56
C ASP A 115 -14.96 22.17 -5.32
N PRO A 116 -16.03 21.45 -4.99
CA PRO A 116 -16.94 21.85 -3.91
C PRO A 116 -16.37 21.66 -2.50
N PHE A 117 -15.27 20.88 -2.36
CA PHE A 117 -14.68 20.53 -1.06
C PHE A 117 -13.31 21.13 -0.83
N GLY A 118 -12.81 22.00 -1.73
CA GLY A 118 -11.53 22.67 -1.61
C GLY A 118 -10.31 21.76 -1.83
N GLY A 119 -10.48 20.70 -2.62
CA GLY A 119 -9.43 19.73 -2.92
C GLY A 119 -8.21 20.34 -3.59
N LEU A 120 -8.38 21.35 -4.45
CA LEU A 120 -7.27 22.06 -5.10
C LEU A 120 -6.41 22.82 -4.07
N SER A 121 -7.03 23.43 -3.05
CA SER A 121 -6.29 24.06 -1.96
C SER A 121 -5.49 23.03 -1.16
N ASP A 122 -6.10 21.90 -0.81
CA ASP A 122 -5.43 20.83 -0.09
C ASP A 122 -4.28 20.21 -0.91
N LEU A 123 -4.48 20.11 -2.22
CA LEU A 123 -3.44 19.63 -3.15
C LEU A 123 -2.22 20.56 -3.15
N ARG A 124 -2.44 21.88 -3.21
CA ARG A 124 -1.37 22.90 -3.16
C ARG A 124 -0.66 22.93 -1.80
N LEU A 125 -1.38 22.66 -0.72
CA LEU A 125 -0.82 22.60 0.63
C LEU A 125 -0.15 21.26 0.97
N GLY A 126 -0.21 20.28 0.08
CA GLY A 126 0.29 18.93 0.35
C GLY A 126 -0.45 18.23 1.50
N ARG A 127 -1.78 18.38 1.55
CA ARG A 127 -2.63 17.95 2.65
C ARG A 127 -3.58 16.81 2.24
N ILE A 128 -3.70 15.80 3.09
CA ILE A 128 -4.72 14.76 2.99
C ILE A 128 -5.81 15.08 4.01
N ARG A 129 -6.98 15.50 3.53
CA ARG A 129 -8.16 15.82 4.34
C ARG A 129 -9.35 15.00 3.86
N ALA A 130 -10.13 14.47 4.82
CA ALA A 130 -11.35 13.73 4.51
C ALA A 130 -12.43 14.64 3.94
N VAL A 131 -13.34 14.07 3.15
CA VAL A 131 -14.57 14.75 2.74
C VAL A 131 -15.55 14.71 3.91
N GLY A 132 -15.85 15.88 4.51
CA GLY A 132 -16.59 15.96 5.76
C GLY A 132 -15.73 15.52 6.96
N GLU A 133 -16.36 14.88 7.94
CA GLU A 133 -15.67 14.43 9.17
C GLU A 133 -14.91 13.11 8.96
N ALA A 134 -13.64 13.10 9.27
CA ALA A 134 -12.77 11.93 9.09
C ALA A 134 -13.27 10.69 9.88
N THR A 135 -13.75 10.90 11.11
CA THR A 135 -14.29 9.82 11.94
C THR A 135 -15.48 9.13 11.29
N VAL A 136 -16.40 9.91 10.68
CA VAL A 136 -17.55 9.38 9.97
C VAL A 136 -17.10 8.62 8.71
N ARG A 137 -16.19 9.20 7.93
CA ARG A 137 -15.67 8.57 6.70
C ARG A 137 -14.98 7.25 6.94
N PHE A 138 -14.21 7.12 8.03
CA PHE A 138 -13.53 5.87 8.38
C PHE A 138 -14.46 4.84 9.02
N ALA A 139 -15.52 5.28 9.69
CA ALA A 139 -16.56 4.39 10.17
C ALA A 139 -17.36 3.73 9.04
N GLU A 140 -17.56 4.41 7.91
CA GLU A 140 -18.26 3.89 6.73
C GLU A 140 -17.47 2.80 5.99
N ASP A 141 -16.16 3.05 5.71
CA ASP A 141 -15.28 2.06 5.10
C ASP A 141 -13.88 2.12 5.73
N GLY A 142 -13.55 1.10 6.51
CA GLY A 142 -12.25 0.97 7.18
C GLY A 142 -11.05 0.96 6.21
N LEU A 143 -11.26 0.61 4.92
CA LEU A 143 -10.17 0.66 3.94
C LEU A 143 -9.67 2.07 3.67
N ARG A 144 -10.49 3.09 3.90
CA ARG A 144 -10.09 4.50 3.74
C ARG A 144 -8.91 4.87 4.63
N MET A 145 -8.75 4.20 5.79
CA MET A 145 -7.59 4.40 6.67
C MET A 145 -6.29 3.91 6.03
N PHE A 146 -6.30 2.76 5.37
CA PHE A 146 -5.15 2.29 4.57
C PHE A 146 -4.89 3.17 3.35
N ARG A 147 -5.96 3.64 2.70
CA ARG A 147 -5.86 4.59 1.57
C ARG A 147 -5.23 5.92 2.00
N ALA A 148 -5.53 6.42 3.21
CA ALA A 148 -4.87 7.62 3.77
C ALA A 148 -3.35 7.43 3.84
N ALA A 149 -2.89 6.32 4.43
CA ALA A 149 -1.47 5.98 4.52
C ALA A 149 -0.83 5.80 3.13
N ARG A 150 -1.54 5.18 2.19
CA ARG A 150 -1.10 5.05 0.81
C ARG A 150 -0.94 6.40 0.11
N PHE A 151 -1.91 7.31 0.23
CA PHE A 151 -1.78 8.64 -0.37
C PHE A 151 -0.65 9.45 0.26
N MET A 152 -0.43 9.33 1.57
CA MET A 152 0.76 9.89 2.21
C MET A 152 2.05 9.34 1.59
N ALA A 153 2.11 8.03 1.36
CA ALA A 153 3.28 7.39 0.72
C ALA A 153 3.45 7.78 -0.75
N GLN A 154 2.37 7.88 -1.51
CA GLN A 154 2.43 8.20 -2.94
C GLN A 154 2.75 9.67 -3.21
N LEU A 155 2.10 10.58 -2.49
CA LEU A 155 2.15 12.02 -2.73
C LEU A 155 3.20 12.74 -1.86
N GLY A 156 3.67 12.11 -0.77
CA GLY A 156 4.54 12.74 0.22
C GLY A 156 3.82 13.74 1.13
N PHE A 157 2.49 13.82 1.03
CA PHE A 157 1.64 14.76 1.75
C PHE A 157 1.56 14.46 3.25
N SER A 158 1.08 15.42 4.03
CA SER A 158 0.79 15.26 5.45
C SER A 158 -0.71 15.11 5.70
N PHE A 159 -1.07 14.49 6.81
CA PHE A 159 -2.46 14.41 7.25
C PHE A 159 -2.96 15.78 7.75
N ASP A 160 -4.24 16.06 7.53
CA ASP A 160 -4.94 17.07 8.31
C ASP A 160 -5.07 16.59 9.76
N THR A 161 -5.26 17.53 10.68
CA THR A 161 -5.17 17.30 12.13
C THR A 161 -6.14 16.26 12.67
N ASP A 162 -7.27 16.06 12.02
CA ASP A 162 -8.32 15.12 12.40
C ASP A 162 -8.11 13.69 11.90
N ILE A 163 -7.27 13.48 10.86
CA ILE A 163 -7.09 12.17 10.21
C ILE A 163 -6.46 11.16 11.16
N PHE A 164 -5.36 11.50 11.81
CA PHE A 164 -4.66 10.57 12.68
C PHE A 164 -5.55 10.10 13.87
N PRO A 165 -6.16 10.99 14.67
CA PRO A 165 -7.05 10.56 15.75
C PRO A 165 -8.28 9.79 15.24
N ALA A 166 -8.83 10.14 14.07
CA ALA A 166 -9.94 9.41 13.47
C ALA A 166 -9.56 7.98 13.07
N ILE A 167 -8.33 7.75 12.55
CA ILE A 167 -7.83 6.40 12.27
C ILE A 167 -7.73 5.60 13.57
N VAL A 168 -7.12 6.15 14.62
CA VAL A 168 -6.97 5.46 15.91
C VAL A 168 -8.33 5.08 16.49
N ALA A 169 -9.33 5.97 16.41
CA ALA A 169 -10.68 5.73 16.90
C ALA A 169 -11.43 4.64 16.13
N ASN A 170 -11.15 4.48 14.83
CA ASN A 170 -11.87 3.56 13.94
C ASN A 170 -11.06 2.31 13.56
N ARG A 171 -9.85 2.11 14.08
CA ARG A 171 -8.94 1.04 13.63
C ARG A 171 -9.58 -0.36 13.60
N GLU A 172 -10.48 -0.66 14.53
CA GLU A 172 -11.15 -1.97 14.62
C GLU A 172 -12.08 -2.24 13.43
N ARG A 173 -12.50 -1.20 12.69
CA ARG A 173 -13.28 -1.37 11.45
C ARG A 173 -12.57 -2.19 10.39
N VAL A 174 -11.24 -2.28 10.46
CA VAL A 174 -10.42 -3.09 9.55
C VAL A 174 -10.73 -4.58 9.67
N ARG A 175 -11.20 -5.05 10.82
CA ARG A 175 -11.54 -6.46 11.07
C ARG A 175 -12.62 -7.02 10.12
N GLY A 176 -13.43 -6.15 9.51
CA GLY A 176 -14.40 -6.50 8.49
C GLY A 176 -13.85 -6.63 7.07
N LEU A 177 -12.66 -6.08 6.79
CA LEU A 177 -12.10 -6.03 5.45
C LEU A 177 -11.54 -7.37 4.99
N SER A 178 -11.65 -7.67 3.70
CA SER A 178 -10.98 -8.84 3.15
C SER A 178 -9.47 -8.65 3.10
N VAL A 179 -8.74 -9.73 3.31
CA VAL A 179 -7.27 -9.74 3.30
C VAL A 179 -6.71 -9.23 1.97
N GLU A 180 -7.38 -9.51 0.86
CA GLU A 180 -6.96 -9.04 -0.47
C GLU A 180 -7.03 -7.53 -0.60
N ARG A 181 -8.09 -6.88 -0.07
CA ARG A 181 -8.21 -5.41 -0.08
C ARG A 181 -7.12 -4.77 0.77
N VAL A 182 -6.87 -5.29 1.98
CA VAL A 182 -5.81 -4.80 2.86
C VAL A 182 -4.44 -4.99 2.23
N ARG A 183 -4.14 -6.19 1.71
CA ARG A 183 -2.89 -6.47 1.00
C ARG A 183 -2.67 -5.52 -0.17
N ASN A 184 -3.69 -5.30 -1.01
CA ASN A 184 -3.55 -4.43 -2.18
C ASN A 184 -3.18 -2.99 -1.78
N GLU A 185 -3.74 -2.45 -0.70
CA GLU A 185 -3.36 -1.13 -0.21
C GLU A 185 -1.94 -1.12 0.41
N LEU A 186 -1.55 -2.18 1.14
CA LEU A 186 -0.18 -2.35 1.66
C LEU A 186 0.84 -2.40 0.52
N GLU A 187 0.58 -3.18 -0.53
CA GLU A 187 1.47 -3.32 -1.68
C GLU A 187 1.62 -2.00 -2.45
N LYS A 188 0.50 -1.28 -2.67
CA LYS A 188 0.55 0.07 -3.25
C LYS A 188 1.32 1.06 -2.38
N THR A 189 1.24 0.92 -1.05
CA THR A 189 2.01 1.73 -0.10
C THR A 189 3.50 1.39 -0.18
N LEU A 190 3.85 0.10 -0.24
CA LEU A 190 5.24 -0.36 -0.39
C LEU A 190 5.88 0.09 -1.71
N LEU A 191 5.10 0.10 -2.80
CA LEU A 191 5.59 0.54 -4.11
C LEU A 191 5.66 2.06 -4.28
N ALA A 192 5.14 2.81 -3.32
CA ALA A 192 5.10 4.26 -3.37
C ALA A 192 6.49 4.90 -3.16
N ARG A 193 6.63 6.16 -3.61
CA ARG A 193 7.87 6.95 -3.51
C ARG A 193 8.30 7.18 -2.06
N HIS A 194 7.35 7.41 -1.14
CA HIS A 194 7.58 7.65 0.28
C HIS A 194 7.03 6.49 1.12
N ALA A 195 7.38 5.26 0.74
CA ALA A 195 6.85 4.05 1.36
C ALA A 195 7.08 4.00 2.88
N ALA A 196 8.25 4.45 3.34
CA ALA A 196 8.58 4.52 4.77
C ALA A 196 7.57 5.35 5.56
N LYS A 197 7.13 6.51 5.03
CA LYS A 197 6.10 7.35 5.67
C LYS A 197 4.78 6.60 5.85
N GLY A 198 4.29 5.96 4.77
CA GLY A 198 3.03 5.22 4.80
C GLY A 198 3.07 4.03 5.76
N ILE A 199 4.13 3.23 5.73
CA ILE A 199 4.31 2.09 6.64
C ILE A 199 4.46 2.57 8.09
N HIS A 200 5.16 3.68 8.31
CA HIS A 200 5.31 4.25 9.65
C HIS A 200 3.97 4.68 10.24
N VAL A 201 3.14 5.41 9.50
CA VAL A 201 1.83 5.84 9.99
C VAL A 201 0.87 4.67 10.22
N LEU A 202 0.90 3.62 9.38
CA LEU A 202 0.12 2.39 9.62
C LEU A 202 0.50 1.74 10.97
N ARG A 203 1.78 1.77 11.32
CA ARG A 203 2.24 1.29 12.62
C ARG A 203 1.79 2.21 13.76
N MET A 204 2.02 3.52 13.63
CA MET A 204 1.72 4.50 14.68
C MET A 204 0.23 4.58 15.03
N THR A 205 -0.64 4.38 14.05
CA THR A 205 -2.09 4.32 14.23
C THR A 205 -2.59 2.97 14.77
N GLY A 206 -1.71 1.96 14.86
CA GLY A 206 -2.04 0.61 15.30
C GLY A 206 -2.66 -0.29 14.23
N LEU A 207 -2.81 0.19 12.99
CA LEU A 207 -3.43 -0.60 11.90
C LEU A 207 -2.65 -1.87 11.56
N LEU A 208 -1.31 -1.86 11.70
CA LEU A 208 -0.52 -3.08 11.47
C LEU A 208 -0.78 -4.17 12.54
N ALA A 209 -1.21 -3.79 13.74
CA ALA A 209 -1.51 -4.74 14.82
C ALA A 209 -2.91 -5.36 14.71
N GLU A 210 -3.78 -4.82 13.85
CA GLU A 210 -5.14 -5.30 13.68
C GLU A 210 -5.21 -6.60 12.87
N THR A 211 -6.42 -7.16 12.81
CA THR A 211 -6.74 -8.34 11.98
C THR A 211 -7.67 -7.92 10.83
N CYS A 212 -7.65 -8.70 9.75
CA CYS A 212 -8.61 -8.62 8.64
C CYS A 212 -9.22 -10.02 8.40
N ARG A 213 -10.12 -10.15 7.42
CA ARG A 213 -10.81 -11.43 7.12
C ARG A 213 -10.22 -12.12 5.91
N ALA A 214 -9.95 -13.41 6.03
CA ALA A 214 -9.84 -14.33 4.91
C ALA A 214 -11.07 -15.24 4.86
N LYS A 215 -11.42 -15.72 3.67
CA LYS A 215 -12.40 -16.80 3.49
C LYS A 215 -11.70 -17.99 2.85
N ASP A 216 -11.66 -19.10 3.56
CA ASP A 216 -11.18 -20.38 3.06
C ASP A 216 -12.31 -21.38 3.11
N GLU A 217 -12.64 -22.01 1.97
CA GLU A 217 -13.74 -22.97 1.83
C GLU A 217 -15.10 -22.49 2.41
N GLY A 218 -15.34 -21.16 2.33
CA GLY A 218 -16.56 -20.55 2.85
C GLY A 218 -16.49 -20.14 4.33
N VAL A 219 -15.47 -20.55 5.07
CA VAL A 219 -15.28 -20.19 6.50
C VAL A 219 -14.50 -18.89 6.60
N ALA A 220 -15.03 -17.93 7.35
CA ALA A 220 -14.34 -16.68 7.64
C ALA A 220 -13.32 -16.87 8.77
N GLN A 221 -12.08 -16.46 8.55
CA GLN A 221 -11.00 -16.49 9.52
C GLN A 221 -10.45 -15.08 9.76
N ASN A 222 -10.08 -14.77 10.99
CA ASN A 222 -9.36 -13.55 11.30
C ASN A 222 -7.87 -13.75 11.00
N VAL A 223 -7.33 -12.87 10.18
CA VAL A 223 -5.93 -12.91 9.73
C VAL A 223 -5.20 -11.70 10.31
N PRO A 224 -4.14 -11.89 11.11
CA PRO A 224 -3.30 -10.80 11.58
C PRO A 224 -2.66 -10.06 10.39
N ILE A 225 -2.61 -8.72 10.45
CA ILE A 225 -2.01 -7.94 9.38
C ILE A 225 -0.48 -8.05 9.46
N LEU A 226 0.17 -7.26 10.30
CA LEU A 226 1.64 -7.28 10.48
C LEU A 226 2.02 -7.01 11.96
N PRO A 227 1.43 -7.70 12.94
CA PRO A 227 1.75 -7.48 14.36
C PRO A 227 3.22 -7.79 14.68
N GLU A 228 3.89 -8.64 13.89
CA GLU A 228 5.29 -9.01 14.06
C GLU A 228 6.25 -7.83 13.90
N LEU A 229 5.82 -6.75 13.27
CA LEU A 229 6.63 -5.54 13.13
C LEU A 229 6.52 -4.60 14.34
N MET A 230 5.55 -4.81 15.23
CA MET A 230 5.26 -3.86 16.30
C MET A 230 6.38 -3.79 17.36
N HIS A 231 7.04 -4.90 17.64
CA HIS A 231 8.13 -4.96 18.64
C HIS A 231 9.43 -4.29 18.17
N LEU A 232 9.62 -4.09 16.86
CA LEU A 232 10.82 -3.44 16.34
C LEU A 232 10.92 -1.95 16.72
N TYR A 233 9.80 -1.32 17.04
CA TYR A 233 9.80 0.07 17.49
C TYR A 233 10.54 0.21 18.81
N GLN A 234 11.44 1.15 18.90
CA GLN A 234 12.31 1.33 20.07
C GLN A 234 13.20 0.12 20.40
N LEU A 235 13.24 -0.93 19.59
CA LEU A 235 14.17 -2.03 19.79
C LEU A 235 15.60 -1.53 19.58
N PRO A 236 16.44 -1.49 20.63
CA PRO A 236 17.82 -1.02 20.49
C PRO A 236 18.65 -2.02 19.69
N GLN A 237 19.58 -1.52 18.90
CA GLN A 237 20.56 -2.31 18.18
C GLN A 237 21.97 -2.07 18.74
N ASN A 238 22.94 -2.90 18.35
CA ASN A 238 24.33 -2.69 18.73
C ASN A 238 24.85 -1.36 18.15
N PRO A 239 25.22 -0.37 18.98
CA PRO A 239 25.60 0.96 18.50
C PRO A 239 26.91 0.98 17.69
N LYS A 240 27.71 -0.09 17.73
CA LYS A 240 28.90 -0.24 16.88
C LYS A 240 28.55 -0.41 15.41
N HIS A 241 27.40 -1.02 15.14
CA HIS A 241 26.95 -1.36 13.80
C HIS A 241 25.77 -0.52 13.34
N HIS A 242 24.88 -0.10 14.24
CA HIS A 242 23.63 0.58 13.90
C HIS A 242 23.48 1.89 14.68
N ARG A 243 23.19 2.98 13.97
CA ARG A 243 22.86 4.30 14.57
C ARG A 243 21.37 4.48 14.86
N LEU A 244 20.54 3.66 14.23
CA LEU A 244 19.08 3.71 14.32
C LEU A 244 18.59 2.55 15.17
N ASN A 245 17.40 2.68 15.79
CA ASN A 245 16.66 1.53 16.32
C ASN A 245 16.21 0.62 15.17
N ALA A 246 15.80 -0.60 15.48
CA ALA A 246 15.46 -1.60 14.47
C ALA A 246 14.33 -1.14 13.53
N TRP A 247 13.30 -0.46 14.06
CA TRP A 247 12.20 0.05 13.24
C TRP A 247 12.63 1.10 12.23
N ARG A 248 13.39 2.10 12.68
CA ARG A 248 13.89 3.16 11.78
C ARG A 248 14.85 2.60 10.74
N HIS A 249 15.66 1.62 11.12
CA HIS A 249 16.55 0.93 10.18
C HIS A 249 15.73 0.23 9.08
N VAL A 250 14.69 -0.53 9.44
CA VAL A 250 13.80 -1.18 8.48
C VAL A 250 13.14 -0.16 7.54
N LEU A 251 12.61 0.95 8.07
CA LEU A 251 12.00 1.99 7.26
C LEU A 251 12.99 2.64 6.28
N ASP A 252 14.21 2.93 6.74
CA ASP A 252 15.25 3.52 5.88
C ASP A 252 15.71 2.54 4.79
N THR A 253 15.78 1.25 5.10
CA THR A 253 16.04 0.18 4.12
C THR A 253 14.92 0.13 3.07
N VAL A 254 13.64 0.19 3.49
CA VAL A 254 12.49 0.23 2.58
C VAL A 254 12.54 1.46 1.67
N GLU A 255 12.88 2.63 2.18
CA GLU A 255 12.90 3.87 1.39
C GLU A 255 13.99 3.89 0.33
N ARG A 256 15.16 3.30 0.63
CA ARG A 256 16.34 3.30 -0.25
C ARG A 256 16.26 2.31 -1.40
N ILE A 257 15.40 1.30 -1.28
CA ILE A 257 15.34 0.21 -2.24
C ILE A 257 14.37 0.55 -3.38
N GLU A 258 14.67 0.06 -4.58
CA GLU A 258 13.78 0.24 -5.74
C GLU A 258 12.36 -0.30 -5.48
N PRO A 259 11.31 0.33 -6.08
CA PRO A 259 9.93 -0.05 -5.87
C PRO A 259 9.54 -1.32 -6.66
N GLN A 260 10.23 -2.42 -6.39
CA GLN A 260 9.90 -3.76 -6.86
C GLN A 260 9.28 -4.55 -5.71
N LEU A 261 8.11 -5.14 -5.90
CA LEU A 261 7.27 -5.65 -4.81
C LEU A 261 7.97 -6.69 -3.93
N ALA A 262 8.61 -7.71 -4.54
CA ALA A 262 9.35 -8.71 -3.78
C ALA A 262 10.52 -8.11 -2.97
N LEU A 263 11.19 -7.13 -3.54
CA LEU A 263 12.31 -6.45 -2.92
C LEU A 263 11.86 -5.55 -1.76
N ARG A 264 10.72 -4.83 -1.92
CA ARG A 264 10.12 -4.00 -0.87
C ARG A 264 9.58 -4.84 0.29
N TRP A 265 8.94 -6.01 0.01
CA TRP A 265 8.55 -6.96 1.04
C TRP A 265 9.77 -7.51 1.79
N ALA A 266 10.83 -7.87 1.07
CA ALA A 266 12.07 -8.33 1.70
C ALA A 266 12.68 -7.24 2.59
N ALA A 267 12.75 -6.00 2.14
CA ALA A 267 13.26 -4.88 2.92
C ALA A 267 12.42 -4.62 4.19
N LEU A 268 11.09 -4.79 4.12
CA LEU A 268 10.23 -4.64 5.29
C LEU A 268 10.42 -5.77 6.32
N LEU A 269 10.73 -6.99 5.86
CA LEU A 269 10.72 -8.20 6.69
C LEU A 269 12.11 -8.74 7.01
N HIS A 270 13.22 -8.20 6.46
CA HIS A 270 14.56 -8.79 6.63
C HIS A 270 14.97 -8.93 8.10
N ASP A 271 14.59 -7.98 8.92
CA ASP A 271 14.92 -7.88 10.35
C ASP A 271 13.73 -8.24 11.28
N VAL A 272 12.66 -8.81 10.76
CA VAL A 272 11.41 -9.08 11.52
C VAL A 272 11.62 -9.94 12.76
N ALA A 273 12.64 -10.77 12.79
CA ALA A 273 12.97 -11.63 13.93
C ALA A 273 13.95 -11.02 14.95
N LYS A 274 14.54 -9.85 14.68
CA LYS A 274 15.42 -9.20 15.67
C LYS A 274 14.68 -8.91 16.96
N GLY A 275 15.33 -9.13 18.09
CA GLY A 275 14.76 -8.89 19.41
C GLY A 275 13.89 -10.00 19.97
N LEU A 276 13.56 -11.03 19.19
CA LEU A 276 12.72 -12.12 19.66
C LEU A 276 13.43 -13.04 20.68
N PRO A 277 12.70 -13.68 21.61
CA PRO A 277 13.26 -14.71 22.48
C PRO A 277 13.95 -15.83 21.69
N GLY A 278 15.14 -16.22 22.12
CA GLY A 278 15.96 -17.23 21.42
C GLY A 278 16.74 -16.71 20.20
N VAL A 279 16.45 -15.49 19.74
CA VAL A 279 17.22 -14.78 18.69
C VAL A 279 18.14 -13.75 19.32
N ARG A 280 17.58 -12.89 20.19
CA ARG A 280 18.33 -11.86 20.89
C ARG A 280 19.15 -12.43 22.04
N GLY A 281 20.42 -12.05 22.09
CA GLY A 281 21.34 -12.36 23.17
C GLY A 281 22.30 -11.20 23.44
N VAL A 282 23.26 -11.46 24.31
CA VAL A 282 24.35 -10.52 24.65
C VAL A 282 25.66 -11.27 24.48
N ASN A 283 26.62 -10.68 23.77
CA ASN A 283 27.94 -11.27 23.60
C ASN A 283 28.80 -11.12 24.88
N ALA A 284 30.01 -11.69 24.87
CA ALA A 284 30.95 -11.61 26.00
C ALA A 284 31.37 -10.17 26.37
N GLN A 285 31.15 -9.21 25.49
CA GLN A 285 31.46 -7.78 25.68
C GLN A 285 30.21 -7.00 26.20
N GLY A 286 29.10 -7.66 26.47
CA GLY A 286 27.88 -7.02 26.94
C GLY A 286 27.03 -6.35 25.83
N GLU A 287 27.31 -6.67 24.56
CA GLU A 287 26.66 -6.03 23.42
C GLU A 287 25.52 -6.89 22.89
N TRP A 288 24.44 -6.22 22.42
CA TRP A 288 23.31 -6.90 21.80
C TRP A 288 23.71 -7.62 20.51
N THR A 289 23.24 -8.86 20.39
CA THR A 289 23.37 -9.71 19.19
C THR A 289 22.03 -10.32 18.87
N ASP A 290 21.74 -10.50 17.57
CA ASP A 290 20.51 -11.17 17.11
C ASP A 290 20.92 -12.35 16.21
N HIS A 291 21.34 -13.46 16.86
CA HIS A 291 21.83 -14.64 16.14
C HIS A 291 20.69 -15.37 15.42
N ARG A 292 20.92 -15.77 14.16
CA ARG A 292 19.99 -16.50 13.33
C ARG A 292 18.67 -15.76 13.04
N HIS A 293 18.64 -14.42 13.16
CA HIS A 293 17.44 -13.66 12.82
C HIS A 293 17.06 -13.81 11.34
N ASP A 294 18.01 -14.09 10.47
CA ASP A 294 17.80 -14.43 9.06
C ASP A 294 17.02 -15.75 8.87
N VAL A 295 17.33 -16.78 9.69
CA VAL A 295 16.64 -18.07 9.64
C VAL A 295 15.23 -17.97 10.21
N VAL A 296 15.09 -17.44 11.42
CA VAL A 296 13.79 -17.26 12.08
C VAL A 296 12.93 -16.26 11.30
N GLY A 297 13.55 -15.19 10.79
CA GLY A 297 12.91 -14.19 9.94
C GLY A 297 12.38 -14.77 8.63
N THR A 298 13.06 -15.79 8.07
CA THR A 298 12.59 -16.51 6.88
C THR A 298 11.26 -17.20 7.13
N GLU A 299 11.14 -17.95 8.24
CA GLU A 299 9.92 -18.67 8.62
C GLU A 299 8.77 -17.68 8.90
N LEU A 300 9.06 -16.58 9.59
CA LEU A 300 8.07 -15.52 9.82
C LEU A 300 7.63 -14.86 8.52
N ALA A 301 8.56 -14.52 7.63
CA ALA A 301 8.24 -13.90 6.34
C ALA A 301 7.37 -14.82 5.48
N GLU A 302 7.66 -16.12 5.44
CA GLU A 302 6.86 -17.11 4.72
C GLU A 302 5.42 -17.15 5.25
N ASN A 303 5.25 -17.23 6.56
CA ASN A 303 3.95 -17.24 7.23
C ASN A 303 3.18 -15.94 6.98
N ILE A 304 3.85 -14.77 7.08
CA ILE A 304 3.25 -13.46 6.85
C ILE A 304 2.75 -13.33 5.40
N LEU A 305 3.60 -13.61 4.42
CA LEU A 305 3.27 -13.43 3.02
C LEU A 305 2.19 -14.43 2.55
N SER A 306 2.22 -15.65 3.07
CA SER A 306 1.19 -16.67 2.82
C SER A 306 -0.17 -16.26 3.37
N ARG A 307 -0.27 -15.88 4.64
CA ARG A 307 -1.55 -15.48 5.26
C ARG A 307 -2.14 -14.22 4.65
N LEU A 308 -1.29 -13.28 4.19
CA LEU A 308 -1.71 -12.09 3.47
C LEU A 308 -2.06 -12.38 1.99
N ARG A 309 -1.90 -13.62 1.53
CA ARG A 309 -2.18 -14.05 0.16
C ARG A 309 -1.41 -13.24 -0.88
N VAL A 310 -0.16 -12.91 -0.57
CA VAL A 310 0.75 -12.29 -1.52
C VAL A 310 0.98 -13.25 -2.70
N ASP A 311 1.14 -12.70 -3.89
CA ASP A 311 1.42 -13.52 -5.08
C ASP A 311 2.54 -14.53 -4.80
N PRO A 312 2.36 -15.83 -5.12
CA PRO A 312 3.31 -16.88 -4.75
C PRO A 312 4.74 -16.67 -5.30
N GLN A 313 4.87 -16.05 -6.47
CA GLN A 313 6.20 -15.76 -7.05
C GLN A 313 6.87 -14.60 -6.32
N VAL A 314 6.10 -13.57 -5.98
CA VAL A 314 6.56 -12.42 -5.17
C VAL A 314 6.97 -12.91 -3.78
N ALA A 315 6.12 -13.72 -3.12
CA ALA A 315 6.39 -14.27 -1.79
C ALA A 315 7.66 -15.14 -1.78
N LYS A 316 7.79 -16.09 -2.71
CA LYS A 316 8.96 -16.96 -2.85
C LYS A 316 10.25 -16.14 -3.03
N ARG A 317 10.21 -15.10 -3.85
CA ARG A 317 11.35 -14.20 -4.07
C ARG A 317 11.70 -13.40 -2.82
N ALA A 318 10.70 -12.81 -2.14
CA ALA A 318 10.92 -12.05 -0.92
C ALA A 318 11.49 -12.91 0.21
N VAL A 319 10.95 -14.10 0.44
CA VAL A 319 11.44 -15.08 1.43
C VAL A 319 12.90 -15.48 1.13
N TRP A 320 13.23 -15.72 -0.15
CA TRP A 320 14.59 -16.04 -0.55
C TRP A 320 15.55 -14.87 -0.26
N LEU A 321 15.14 -13.63 -0.48
CA LEU A 321 15.92 -12.44 -0.17
C LEU A 321 16.14 -12.29 1.33
N VAL A 322 15.08 -12.46 2.15
CA VAL A 322 15.17 -12.44 3.62
C VAL A 322 16.16 -13.49 4.12
N ARG A 323 16.08 -14.73 3.61
CA ARG A 323 16.98 -15.83 4.02
C ARG A 323 18.45 -15.56 3.71
N ASN A 324 18.73 -14.77 2.70
CA ASN A 324 20.09 -14.59 2.20
C ASN A 324 20.70 -13.22 2.54
N HIS A 325 19.96 -12.31 3.18
CA HIS A 325 20.40 -10.93 3.38
C HIS A 325 21.66 -10.78 4.26
N MET A 326 22.01 -11.79 5.08
CA MET A 326 23.22 -11.81 5.91
C MET A 326 24.41 -12.55 5.25
N HIS A 327 24.26 -13.11 4.08
CA HIS A 327 25.22 -14.08 3.52
C HIS A 327 25.90 -13.57 2.24
N ALA A 328 26.49 -12.38 2.29
CA ALA A 328 27.32 -11.88 1.19
C ALA A 328 28.61 -12.75 1.03
N PRO A 329 29.05 -13.07 -0.20
CA PRO A 329 30.33 -13.72 -0.41
C PRO A 329 31.47 -12.75 -0.16
N ASP A 330 32.66 -13.25 0.20
CA ASP A 330 33.86 -12.48 0.02
C ASP A 330 34.15 -12.27 -1.48
N LEU A 331 34.96 -11.25 -1.82
CA LEU A 331 35.17 -10.86 -3.22
C LEU A 331 36.11 -11.78 -3.99
N SER A 332 36.56 -12.91 -3.40
CA SER A 332 37.38 -13.86 -4.14
C SER A 332 36.53 -14.65 -5.16
N ARG A 333 37.07 -14.87 -6.36
CA ARG A 333 36.41 -15.64 -7.42
C ARG A 333 35.94 -17.01 -6.91
N LYS A 334 36.73 -17.69 -6.08
CA LYS A 334 36.44 -19.00 -5.53
C LYS A 334 35.20 -18.94 -4.59
N SER A 335 35.12 -17.94 -3.74
CA SER A 335 34.01 -17.71 -2.82
C SER A 335 32.73 -17.38 -3.58
N VAL A 336 32.79 -16.43 -4.52
CA VAL A 336 31.66 -16.03 -5.34
C VAL A 336 31.10 -17.22 -6.13
N VAL A 337 31.96 -18.03 -6.79
CA VAL A 337 31.51 -19.21 -7.53
C VAL A 337 30.84 -20.25 -6.61
N ARG A 338 31.42 -20.53 -5.44
CA ARG A 338 30.85 -21.43 -4.45
C ARG A 338 29.50 -20.92 -3.95
N TRP A 339 29.43 -19.64 -3.66
CA TRP A 339 28.22 -18.95 -3.19
C TRP A 339 27.09 -19.00 -4.23
N LEU A 340 27.40 -18.73 -5.52
CA LEU A 340 26.45 -18.83 -6.62
C LEU A 340 25.93 -20.27 -6.82
N ARG A 341 26.86 -21.26 -6.85
CA ARG A 341 26.48 -22.68 -7.01
C ARG A 341 25.50 -23.14 -5.93
N LYS A 342 25.72 -22.75 -4.68
CA LYS A 342 24.82 -23.08 -3.56
C LYS A 342 23.42 -22.49 -3.75
N ARG A 343 23.32 -21.34 -4.38
CA ARG A 343 22.04 -20.62 -4.55
C ARG A 343 21.32 -20.92 -5.85
N ALA A 344 22.03 -21.34 -6.87
CA ALA A 344 21.48 -21.68 -8.17
C ALA A 344 20.40 -22.77 -8.11
N VAL A 345 20.49 -23.68 -7.13
CA VAL A 345 19.51 -24.78 -6.95
C VAL A 345 18.08 -24.28 -6.73
N ALA A 346 17.89 -23.04 -6.27
CA ALA A 346 16.57 -22.45 -6.01
C ALA A 346 15.88 -21.90 -7.27
N PHE A 347 16.58 -21.84 -8.41
CA PHE A 347 16.13 -21.15 -9.62
C PHE A 347 16.09 -22.11 -10.82
N ARG A 348 15.18 -21.81 -11.75
CA ARG A 348 14.96 -22.64 -12.95
C ARG A 348 16.03 -22.44 -14.02
N ASP A 349 16.53 -21.20 -14.10
CA ASP A 349 17.50 -20.80 -15.12
C ASP A 349 18.45 -19.72 -14.61
N VAL A 350 19.46 -19.41 -15.43
CA VAL A 350 20.51 -18.44 -15.10
C VAL A 350 19.98 -17.01 -15.03
N GLU A 351 18.97 -16.67 -15.82
CA GLU A 351 18.42 -15.31 -15.83
C GLU A 351 17.60 -15.05 -14.57
N GLU A 352 16.81 -16.02 -14.11
CA GLU A 352 16.09 -15.92 -12.83
C GLU A 352 17.06 -15.80 -11.65
N LEU A 353 18.16 -16.57 -11.67
CA LEU A 353 19.24 -16.46 -10.68
C LEU A 353 19.90 -15.07 -10.73
N ARG A 354 20.23 -14.58 -11.93
CA ARG A 354 20.86 -13.26 -12.12
C ARG A 354 20.02 -12.15 -11.51
N GLN A 355 18.72 -12.13 -11.82
CA GLN A 355 17.78 -11.14 -11.27
C GLN A 355 17.69 -11.24 -9.74
N ALA A 356 17.61 -12.46 -9.18
CA ALA A 356 17.57 -12.65 -7.74
C ALA A 356 18.85 -12.15 -7.05
N VAL A 357 20.00 -12.43 -7.64
CA VAL A 357 21.30 -11.98 -7.12
C VAL A 357 21.40 -10.45 -7.17
N MET A 358 20.98 -9.81 -8.26
CA MET A 358 20.96 -8.34 -8.36
C MET A 358 20.05 -7.72 -7.29
N GLN A 359 18.86 -8.28 -7.07
CA GLN A 359 17.96 -7.84 -6.01
C GLN A 359 18.57 -8.04 -4.61
N LEU A 360 19.28 -9.16 -4.39
CA LEU A 360 19.94 -9.40 -3.11
C LEU A 360 21.08 -8.40 -2.85
N PHE A 361 21.85 -8.04 -3.86
CA PHE A 361 22.87 -6.99 -3.74
C PHE A 361 22.24 -5.62 -3.49
N ALA A 362 21.10 -5.31 -4.12
CA ALA A 362 20.36 -4.09 -3.82
C ALA A 362 19.88 -4.05 -2.36
N LEU A 363 19.42 -5.19 -1.82
CA LEU A 363 19.04 -5.30 -0.41
C LEU A 363 20.26 -5.12 0.52
N TYR A 364 21.40 -5.78 0.24
CA TYR A 364 22.64 -5.57 1.01
C TYR A 364 23.07 -4.10 1.03
N TRP A 365 22.99 -3.43 -0.12
CA TRP A 365 23.36 -2.02 -0.22
C TRP A 365 22.44 -1.14 0.59
N ALA A 366 21.10 -1.35 0.48
CA ALA A 366 20.12 -0.59 1.22
C ALA A 366 20.28 -0.79 2.73
N ASP A 367 20.41 -2.03 3.20
CA ASP A 367 20.65 -2.39 4.59
C ASP A 367 21.94 -1.77 5.13
N ALA A 368 23.07 -1.96 4.45
CA ALA A 368 24.37 -1.42 4.87
C ALA A 368 24.39 0.12 4.89
N THR A 369 23.68 0.79 3.98
CA THR A 369 23.60 2.25 3.94
C THR A 369 22.64 2.81 4.97
N ALA A 370 21.54 2.12 5.27
CA ALA A 370 20.60 2.48 6.34
C ALA A 370 21.27 2.46 7.73
N THR A 371 22.28 1.61 7.94
CA THR A 371 23.03 1.57 9.23
C THR A 371 23.91 2.78 9.47
N ARG A 372 24.35 3.48 8.43
CA ARG A 372 25.40 4.52 8.49
C ARG A 372 24.89 5.95 8.45
N THR A 373 23.63 6.17 8.13
CA THR A 373 23.05 7.52 7.95
C THR A 373 22.61 8.16 9.25
N LYS A 374 22.59 9.51 9.27
CA LYS A 374 21.90 10.27 10.32
C LYS A 374 20.40 10.01 10.23
N PRO A 375 19.65 10.07 11.35
CA PRO A 375 18.18 9.97 11.31
C PRO A 375 17.61 10.89 10.24
N ASN A 376 16.64 10.38 9.48
CA ASN A 376 15.90 11.21 8.53
C ASN A 376 14.88 12.02 9.33
N ASP A 377 15.16 13.31 9.59
CA ASP A 377 14.35 14.20 10.42
C ASP A 377 12.88 14.30 9.95
N SER A 378 12.60 13.96 8.69
CA SER A 378 11.23 13.96 8.16
C SER A 378 10.31 12.87 8.76
N LEU A 379 10.87 11.81 9.35
CA LEU A 379 10.13 10.78 10.07
C LEU A 379 9.88 11.13 11.55
N GLU A 380 10.59 12.12 12.09
CA GLU A 380 10.39 12.61 13.46
C GLU A 380 9.25 13.63 13.58
N GLN A 381 8.81 14.20 12.45
CA GLN A 381 7.76 15.22 12.38
C GLN A 381 6.34 14.62 12.15
N LEU A 382 6.22 13.30 12.11
CA LEU A 382 4.98 12.54 12.08
C LEU A 382 4.61 12.07 13.49
#